data_cd4a93d223cb2d4a0b6af50bb31f257f
#
_entry.id   cd4a93d223cb2d4a0b6af50bb31f257f
#
_cell.length_a   1.000
_cell.length_b   1.000
_cell.length_c   1.000
_cell.angle_alpha   90.00
_cell.angle_beta   90.00
_cell.angle_gamma   90.00
#
_symmetry.space_group_name_H-M   'P 1'
#
loop_
_entity.id
_entity.type
_entity.pdbx_description
1 polymer ?
#
loop_
_entity_poly.entity_id
_entity_poly.type
_entity_poly.pdbx_seq_one_letter_code
_entity_poly.pdbx_strand_id
1 'polypeptide(L)'
;KENNSNGSDPNSQPEFQMRGDQSLGSTSSMNSMDLLLDNVSSRPNTPLFVLDGFIVPMTRILSLDPERIDEVTILKDAAATAIYGSKASNGVVVISTKVAPDGALSVNYNGTMTLQSPDLTDYNMMNAAEKLQAEWMAGVYDKNSVTSMNRYNTLRRNVLAGVDSYWLSQPLRTAVQSRHSLTAAGGTDIFRYSLGINAGFQPGVMKGSSNNTKGVDFTMSYRKQRVTVGANINLTETSGNNSPYGDFSAFSQANPYYRMTNDD
;
A
#
# COMPACT_ATOMS: atom_id res chain seq x y z
N LYS A 1 8.87 12.84 1.25
CA LYS A 1 8.31 12.78 -0.10
C LYS A 1 7.71 11.39 -0.25
N GLU A 2 6.44 11.29 -0.51
CA GLU A 2 5.75 10.04 -0.76
C GLU A 2 5.96 9.66 -2.22
N ASN A 3 6.35 8.43 -2.48
CA ASN A 3 6.49 7.90 -3.82
C ASN A 3 5.29 7.00 -4.13
N ASN A 4 4.41 7.45 -5.01
CA ASN A 4 3.20 6.74 -5.43
C ASN A 4 3.43 5.92 -6.72
N SER A 5 4.66 5.54 -7.03
CA SER A 5 4.99 4.79 -8.25
C SER A 5 4.27 3.43 -8.37
N ASN A 6 3.85 2.86 -7.25
CA ASN A 6 3.16 1.57 -7.20
C ASN A 6 1.64 1.66 -7.34
N GLY A 7 1.12 2.84 -7.64
CA GLY A 7 -0.31 3.05 -7.86
C GLY A 7 -1.16 2.70 -6.64
N SER A 8 -2.28 2.04 -6.88
CA SER A 8 -3.27 1.65 -5.86
C SER A 8 -3.13 0.20 -5.39
N ASP A 9 -1.93 -0.39 -5.48
CA ASP A 9 -1.67 -1.72 -4.95
C ASP A 9 -1.69 -1.69 -3.41
N PRO A 10 -2.64 -2.37 -2.75
CA PRO A 10 -2.75 -2.36 -1.29
C PRO A 10 -1.59 -3.08 -0.59
N ASN A 11 -0.80 -3.88 -1.32
CA ASN A 11 0.35 -4.60 -0.79
C ASN A 11 1.66 -3.81 -0.93
N SER A 12 1.67 -2.72 -1.71
CA SER A 12 2.82 -1.86 -1.82
C SER A 12 2.92 -0.93 -0.61
N GLN A 13 4.12 -0.81 -0.06
CA GLN A 13 4.36 0.11 1.05
C GLN A 13 4.87 1.45 0.51
N PRO A 14 4.37 2.58 1.07
CA PRO A 14 4.88 3.89 0.73
C PRO A 14 6.38 3.99 1.10
N GLU A 15 7.16 4.59 0.23
CA GLU A 15 8.55 4.92 0.51
C GLU A 15 8.63 6.25 1.24
N PHE A 16 9.23 6.23 2.43
CA PHE A 16 9.54 7.45 3.18
C PHE A 16 11.02 7.76 3.09
N GLN A 17 11.35 8.91 2.53
CA GLN A 17 12.70 9.43 2.49
C GLN A 17 12.77 10.75 3.27
N MET A 18 13.68 10.85 4.23
CA MET A 18 13.90 12.08 5.01
C MET A 18 15.13 12.87 4.54
N ARG A 19 16.09 12.23 3.93
CA ARG A 19 17.27 12.81 3.26
C ARG A 19 17.30 12.39 1.81
N GLY A 20 18.05 13.11 0.95
CA GLY A 20 18.20 12.76 -0.46
C GLY A 20 18.67 11.32 -0.65
N ASP A 21 18.36 10.75 -1.78
CA ASP A 21 18.73 9.38 -2.15
C ASP A 21 20.25 9.26 -2.20
N GLN A 22 20.84 8.50 -1.29
CA GLN A 22 22.27 8.19 -1.26
C GLN A 22 22.57 6.83 -1.91
N SER A 23 21.57 6.12 -2.40
CA SER A 23 21.76 4.86 -3.10
C SER A 23 22.10 5.11 -4.56
N LEU A 24 23.29 4.77 -4.99
CA LEU A 24 23.67 4.62 -6.38
C LEU A 24 22.92 3.40 -6.97
N GLY A 25 21.71 3.66 -7.46
CA GLY A 25 21.01 2.79 -8.37
C GLY A 25 20.73 1.38 -7.88
N SER A 26 19.60 1.17 -7.23
CA SER A 26 18.86 -0.08 -7.32
C SER A 26 17.41 0.15 -6.92
N THR A 27 16.59 0.54 -7.86
CA THR A 27 15.14 0.35 -7.81
C THR A 27 14.79 -1.08 -8.24
N SER A 28 15.48 -2.06 -7.69
CA SER A 28 15.09 -3.45 -7.88
C SER A 28 13.84 -3.71 -7.06
N SER A 29 12.78 -4.13 -7.73
CA SER A 29 11.53 -4.61 -7.18
C SER A 29 11.81 -5.55 -5.99
N MET A 30 11.65 -5.04 -4.77
CA MET A 30 11.71 -5.88 -3.58
C MET A 30 10.47 -6.75 -3.54
N ASN A 31 10.68 -8.05 -3.43
CA ASN A 31 9.60 -9.01 -3.26
C ASN A 31 8.88 -8.75 -1.92
N SER A 32 7.58 -8.93 -1.92
CA SER A 32 6.72 -8.81 -0.72
C SER A 32 7.21 -9.64 0.48
N MET A 33 8.02 -10.67 0.24
CA MET A 33 8.62 -11.52 1.26
C MET A 33 9.71 -10.80 2.07
N ASP A 34 10.52 -9.93 1.45
CA ASP A 34 11.54 -9.14 2.16
C ASP A 34 10.93 -8.09 3.10
N LEU A 35 9.68 -7.70 2.81
CA LEU A 35 8.91 -6.76 3.61
C LEU A 35 8.37 -7.39 4.90
N LEU A 36 8.03 -8.69 4.85
CA LEU A 36 7.51 -9.44 5.98
C LEU A 36 8.61 -9.84 6.99
N LEU A 37 9.86 -9.98 6.51
CA LEU A 37 10.99 -10.42 7.33
C LEU A 37 11.73 -9.28 8.05
N ASP A 38 11.22 -8.02 7.98
CA ASP A 38 11.78 -6.85 8.70
C ASP A 38 13.29 -6.65 8.50
N ASN A 39 13.78 -6.97 7.30
CA ASN A 39 15.17 -6.73 6.95
C ASN A 39 15.41 -5.23 6.74
N VAL A 40 15.60 -4.50 7.84
CA VAL A 40 15.97 -3.06 7.87
C VAL A 40 17.23 -2.78 7.04
N SER A 41 18.07 -3.79 6.84
CA SER A 41 19.29 -3.73 6.02
C SER A 41 19.04 -3.58 4.51
N SER A 42 17.84 -3.87 4.03
CA SER A 42 17.51 -3.79 2.60
C SER A 42 16.97 -2.43 2.14
N ARG A 43 16.75 -1.48 3.07
CA ARG A 43 16.26 -0.12 2.76
C ARG A 43 17.22 0.95 3.31
N PRO A 44 18.29 1.28 2.59
CA PRO A 44 19.36 2.14 3.11
C PRO A 44 18.90 3.56 3.49
N ASN A 45 17.77 4.04 2.95
CA ASN A 45 17.29 5.43 3.16
C ASN A 45 16.06 5.54 4.08
N THR A 46 15.59 4.43 4.69
CA THR A 46 14.41 4.44 5.54
C THR A 46 14.77 5.00 6.94
N PRO A 47 13.96 5.92 7.49
CA PRO A 47 14.14 6.39 8.86
C PRO A 47 13.84 5.28 9.88
N LEU A 48 14.40 5.42 11.07
CA LEU A 48 14.07 4.58 12.21
C LEU A 48 12.70 5.01 12.77
N PHE A 49 11.82 4.06 13.07
CA PHE A 49 10.54 4.34 13.73
C PHE A 49 10.60 3.95 15.20
N VAL A 50 10.13 4.87 16.05
CA VAL A 50 10.02 4.66 17.50
C VAL A 50 8.59 4.94 17.92
N LEU A 51 7.95 3.97 18.55
CA LEU A 51 6.59 4.06 19.08
C LEU A 51 6.63 3.92 20.61
N ASP A 52 6.17 4.93 21.33
CA ASP A 52 6.17 4.97 22.80
C ASP A 52 7.52 4.60 23.44
N GLY A 53 8.63 5.02 22.80
CA GLY A 53 9.99 4.75 23.27
C GLY A 53 10.60 3.43 22.78
N PHE A 54 9.87 2.59 22.04
CA PHE A 54 10.36 1.31 21.51
C PHE A 54 10.59 1.40 20.01
N ILE A 55 11.69 0.83 19.53
CA ILE A 55 11.96 0.71 18.09
C ILE A 55 11.02 -0.32 17.51
N VAL A 56 10.29 0.08 16.45
CA VAL A 56 9.29 -0.76 15.79
C VAL A 56 9.47 -0.72 14.26
N PRO A 57 9.05 -1.77 13.54
CA PRO A 57 9.07 -1.76 12.09
C PRO A 57 8.04 -0.78 11.53
N MET A 58 8.27 -0.31 10.30
CA MET A 58 7.36 0.59 9.59
C MET A 58 5.95 -0.01 9.43
N THR A 59 5.86 -1.32 9.21
CA THR A 59 4.59 -2.05 9.10
C THR A 59 3.71 -1.86 10.32
N ARG A 60 4.33 -1.78 11.50
CA ARG A 60 3.63 -1.51 12.76
C ARG A 60 3.02 -0.11 12.79
N ILE A 61 3.74 0.88 12.28
CA ILE A 61 3.24 2.27 12.21
C ILE A 61 2.07 2.37 11.23
N LEU A 62 2.16 1.71 10.08
CA LEU A 62 1.09 1.69 9.08
C LEU A 62 -0.18 0.97 9.57
N SER A 63 -0.03 0.01 10.48
CA SER A 63 -1.17 -0.69 11.11
C SER A 63 -1.79 0.07 12.28
N LEU A 64 -1.09 1.08 12.81
CA LEU A 64 -1.58 1.86 13.95
C LEU A 64 -2.79 2.71 13.53
N ASP A 65 -3.80 2.78 14.40
CA ASP A 65 -4.93 3.69 14.22
C ASP A 65 -4.43 5.15 14.38
N PRO A 66 -4.58 6.01 13.37
CA PRO A 66 -4.17 7.42 13.44
C PRO A 66 -4.79 8.17 14.62
N GLU A 67 -6.01 7.83 15.03
CA GLU A 67 -6.70 8.46 16.17
C GLU A 67 -6.02 8.17 17.51
N ARG A 68 -5.18 7.14 17.59
CA ARG A 68 -4.39 6.82 18.78
C ARG A 68 -3.12 7.65 18.89
N ILE A 69 -2.71 8.32 17.81
CA ILE A 69 -1.50 9.13 17.79
C ILE A 69 -1.77 10.45 18.54
N ASP A 70 -0.89 10.76 19.47
CA ASP A 70 -0.88 12.04 20.18
C ASP A 70 0.09 13.01 19.50
N GLU A 71 1.34 12.56 19.30
CA GLU A 71 2.40 13.39 18.73
C GLU A 71 3.28 12.59 17.78
N VAL A 72 3.75 13.26 16.72
CA VAL A 72 4.77 12.74 15.81
C VAL A 72 5.93 13.73 15.77
N THR A 73 7.09 13.33 16.28
CA THR A 73 8.31 14.12 16.27
C THR A 73 9.32 13.52 15.29
N ILE A 74 9.88 14.37 14.42
CA ILE A 74 10.87 13.95 13.43
C ILE A 74 12.24 14.50 13.82
N LEU A 75 13.19 13.59 14.12
CA LEU A 75 14.56 13.90 14.45
C LEU A 75 15.45 13.65 13.22
N LYS A 76 16.05 14.72 12.66
CA LYS A 76 16.81 14.64 11.39
C LYS A 76 18.31 14.71 11.55
N ASP A 77 18.82 15.12 12.70
CA ASP A 77 20.21 15.53 12.92
C ASP A 77 20.99 14.61 13.87
N ALA A 78 22.20 15.07 14.25
CA ALA A 78 23.07 14.39 15.21
C ALA A 78 22.38 14.05 16.55
N ALA A 79 21.31 14.77 16.91
CA ALA A 79 20.50 14.45 18.09
C ALA A 79 19.83 13.07 17.98
N ALA A 80 19.42 12.65 16.79
CA ALA A 80 18.85 11.34 16.55
C ALA A 80 19.86 10.23 16.76
N THR A 81 21.08 10.40 16.22
CA THR A 81 22.14 9.40 16.35
C THR A 81 22.72 9.32 17.76
N ALA A 82 22.68 10.42 18.53
CA ALA A 82 23.12 10.44 19.92
C ALA A 82 22.20 9.59 20.83
N ILE A 83 20.91 9.54 20.54
CA ILE A 83 19.93 8.80 21.35
C ILE A 83 19.75 7.35 20.86
N TYR A 84 19.69 7.15 19.53
CA TYR A 84 19.30 5.87 18.91
C TYR A 84 20.45 5.15 18.18
N GLY A 85 21.67 5.72 18.22
CA GLY A 85 22.88 5.13 17.64
C GLY A 85 22.90 5.19 16.10
N SER A 86 23.76 4.36 15.50
CA SER A 86 24.00 4.33 14.05
C SER A 86 22.76 3.97 13.21
N LYS A 87 21.80 3.27 13.78
CA LYS A 87 20.53 2.93 13.10
C LYS A 87 19.69 4.17 12.76
N ALA A 88 19.96 5.30 13.44
CA ALA A 88 19.27 6.57 13.23
C ALA A 88 19.94 7.49 12.19
N SER A 89 20.92 6.99 11.41
CA SER A 89 21.65 7.78 10.40
C SER A 89 20.75 8.45 9.36
N ASN A 90 19.61 7.85 9.05
CA ASN A 90 18.61 8.39 8.12
C ASN A 90 17.53 9.22 8.81
N GLY A 91 17.69 9.51 10.11
CA GLY A 91 16.72 10.18 10.96
C GLY A 91 15.81 9.21 11.71
N VAL A 92 15.03 9.77 12.63
CA VAL A 92 14.10 9.01 13.47
C VAL A 92 12.73 9.66 13.44
N VAL A 93 11.68 8.86 13.28
CA VAL A 93 10.29 9.26 13.48
C VAL A 93 9.84 8.70 14.82
N VAL A 94 9.67 9.58 15.80
CA VAL A 94 9.18 9.25 17.14
C VAL A 94 7.69 9.51 17.18
N ILE A 95 6.91 8.49 17.53
CA ILE A 95 5.46 8.54 17.61
C ILE A 95 5.08 8.22 19.05
N SER A 96 4.28 9.09 19.65
CA SER A 96 3.70 8.89 20.98
C SER A 96 2.20 8.64 20.84
N THR A 97 1.70 7.63 21.54
CA THR A 97 0.26 7.35 21.57
C THR A 97 -0.41 8.09 22.70
N LYS A 98 -1.71 8.39 22.54
CA LYS A 98 -2.53 9.01 23.57
C LYS A 98 -2.52 8.18 24.83
N VAL A 99 -2.22 8.81 25.94
CA VAL A 99 -2.25 8.17 27.26
C VAL A 99 -3.71 7.93 27.65
N ALA A 100 -3.99 6.76 28.25
CA ALA A 100 -5.30 6.45 28.76
C ALA A 100 -5.75 7.56 29.76
N PRO A 101 -6.98 8.09 29.63
CA PRO A 101 -7.48 9.11 30.54
C PRO A 101 -7.60 8.56 31.97
N ASP A 102 -7.46 9.46 32.94
CA ASP A 102 -7.77 9.13 34.34
C ASP A 102 -9.28 9.00 34.51
N GLY A 103 -9.71 8.01 35.30
CA GLY A 103 -11.10 7.86 35.65
C GLY A 103 -11.72 6.53 35.22
N ALA A 104 -13.03 6.55 35.03
CA ALA A 104 -13.83 5.39 34.67
C ALA A 104 -13.44 4.86 33.28
N LEU A 105 -13.72 3.57 33.08
CA LEU A 105 -13.55 2.92 31.77
C LEU A 105 -14.24 3.73 30.65
N SER A 106 -13.48 4.15 29.67
CA SER A 106 -13.98 4.73 28.43
C SER A 106 -13.83 3.75 27.29
N VAL A 107 -14.85 3.67 26.45
CA VAL A 107 -14.84 2.82 25.24
C VAL A 107 -15.08 3.73 24.04
N ASN A 108 -14.12 3.70 23.11
CA ASN A 108 -14.18 4.45 21.88
C ASN A 108 -14.19 3.51 20.69
N TYR A 109 -15.10 3.75 19.76
CA TYR A 109 -15.13 3.09 18.46
C TYR A 109 -14.89 4.11 17.35
N ASN A 110 -13.96 3.77 16.45
CA ASN A 110 -13.69 4.53 15.24
C ASN A 110 -13.86 3.61 14.02
N GLY A 111 -14.69 4.06 13.08
CA GLY A 111 -14.92 3.36 11.81
C GLY A 111 -14.66 4.29 10.64
N THR A 112 -13.77 3.90 9.72
CA THR A 112 -13.47 4.65 8.51
C THR A 112 -13.79 3.80 7.30
N MET A 113 -14.46 4.42 6.31
CA MET A 113 -14.75 3.80 5.02
C MET A 113 -14.17 4.68 3.91
N THR A 114 -13.40 4.07 3.01
CA THR A 114 -12.77 4.77 1.88
C THR A 114 -13.22 4.12 0.58
N LEU A 115 -13.71 4.93 -0.35
CA LEU A 115 -14.04 4.51 -1.71
C LEU A 115 -12.87 4.90 -2.63
N GLN A 116 -12.32 3.91 -3.33
CA GLN A 116 -11.22 4.11 -4.27
C GLN A 116 -11.67 3.66 -5.67
N SER A 117 -11.73 4.59 -6.61
CA SER A 117 -12.13 4.33 -8.00
C SER A 117 -10.95 4.58 -8.94
N PRO A 118 -10.71 3.70 -9.93
CA PRO A 118 -9.68 3.96 -10.93
C PRO A 118 -10.09 5.12 -11.82
N ASP A 119 -9.17 6.03 -12.07
CA ASP A 119 -9.32 7.08 -13.08
C ASP A 119 -8.52 6.67 -14.33
N LEU A 120 -9.22 6.47 -15.42
CA LEU A 120 -8.66 6.09 -16.71
C LEU A 120 -8.78 7.20 -17.76
N THR A 121 -9.22 8.39 -17.38
CA THR A 121 -9.51 9.50 -18.30
C THR A 121 -8.28 10.03 -19.01
N ASP A 122 -7.10 9.93 -18.39
CA ASP A 122 -5.83 10.38 -18.97
C ASP A 122 -5.22 9.39 -19.99
N TYR A 123 -5.79 8.18 -20.09
CA TYR A 123 -5.33 7.17 -21.03
C TYR A 123 -6.02 7.36 -22.39
N ASN A 124 -5.40 8.15 -23.27
CA ASN A 124 -5.87 8.34 -24.66
C ASN A 124 -5.45 7.15 -25.53
N MET A 125 -6.15 6.02 -25.40
CA MET A 125 -5.87 4.82 -26.18
C MET A 125 -6.57 4.87 -27.51
N MET A 126 -5.90 4.39 -28.58
CA MET A 126 -6.50 4.20 -29.89
C MET A 126 -7.61 3.13 -29.79
N ASN A 127 -8.74 3.37 -30.45
CA ASN A 127 -9.74 2.34 -30.66
C ASN A 127 -9.26 1.27 -31.67
N ALA A 128 -10.01 0.18 -31.82
CA ALA A 128 -9.59 -0.95 -32.66
C ALA A 128 -9.37 -0.57 -34.13
N ALA A 129 -10.20 0.33 -34.66
CA ALA A 129 -10.09 0.79 -36.05
C ALA A 129 -8.86 1.68 -36.24
N GLU A 130 -8.66 2.65 -35.35
CA GLU A 130 -7.49 3.55 -35.35
C GLU A 130 -6.18 2.78 -35.20
N LYS A 131 -6.13 1.82 -34.26
CA LYS A 131 -4.94 0.99 -34.04
C LYS A 131 -4.59 0.16 -35.26
N LEU A 132 -5.56 -0.50 -35.87
CA LEU A 132 -5.34 -1.32 -37.05
C LEU A 132 -4.91 -0.47 -38.25
N GLN A 133 -5.49 0.73 -38.40
CA GLN A 133 -5.10 1.67 -39.47
C GLN A 133 -3.67 2.21 -39.25
N ALA A 134 -3.31 2.56 -38.02
CA ALA A 134 -1.96 3.02 -37.68
C ALA A 134 -0.91 1.94 -37.99
N GLU A 135 -1.19 0.70 -37.63
CA GLU A 135 -0.32 -0.46 -37.94
C GLU A 135 -0.18 -0.72 -39.43
N TRP A 136 -1.28 -0.56 -40.19
CA TRP A 136 -1.22 -0.67 -41.64
C TRP A 136 -0.34 0.41 -42.27
N MET A 137 -0.49 1.68 -41.83
CA MET A 137 0.33 2.80 -42.31
C MET A 137 1.80 2.66 -41.89
N ALA A 138 2.07 2.12 -40.72
CA ALA A 138 3.41 1.85 -40.22
C ALA A 138 4.11 0.66 -40.92
N GLY A 139 3.42 -0.06 -41.82
CA GLY A 139 3.99 -1.20 -42.54
C GLY A 139 4.16 -2.47 -41.70
N VAL A 140 3.42 -2.60 -40.59
CA VAL A 140 3.47 -3.79 -39.73
C VAL A 140 3.04 -5.06 -40.51
N TYR A 141 2.18 -4.88 -41.51
CA TYR A 141 1.68 -5.98 -42.33
C TYR A 141 2.35 -5.99 -43.71
N ASP A 142 3.19 -7.01 -43.93
CA ASP A 142 3.87 -7.22 -45.23
C ASP A 142 2.82 -7.63 -46.29
N LYS A 143 2.65 -6.80 -47.30
CA LYS A 143 1.70 -7.00 -48.39
C LYS A 143 2.07 -8.18 -49.31
N ASN A 144 3.34 -8.59 -49.32
CA ASN A 144 3.85 -9.70 -50.13
C ASN A 144 3.77 -11.03 -49.38
N SER A 145 3.46 -11.01 -48.08
CA SER A 145 3.32 -12.22 -47.26
C SER A 145 1.87 -12.62 -47.12
N VAL A 146 1.50 -13.80 -47.59
CA VAL A 146 0.14 -14.35 -47.45
C VAL A 146 -0.26 -14.50 -45.98
N THR A 147 0.65 -14.91 -45.13
CA THR A 147 0.39 -15.05 -43.69
C THR A 147 0.09 -13.72 -43.03
N SER A 148 0.88 -12.67 -43.35
CA SER A 148 0.69 -11.32 -42.84
C SER A 148 -0.65 -10.74 -43.29
N MET A 149 -1.00 -10.91 -44.55
CA MET A 149 -2.28 -10.45 -45.11
C MET A 149 -3.47 -11.20 -44.54
N ASN A 150 -3.35 -12.49 -44.28
CA ASN A 150 -4.40 -13.28 -43.61
C ASN A 150 -4.64 -12.79 -42.19
N ARG A 151 -3.57 -12.49 -41.44
CA ARG A 151 -3.65 -11.89 -40.10
C ARG A 151 -4.38 -10.54 -40.15
N TYR A 152 -3.95 -9.63 -41.02
CA TYR A 152 -4.61 -8.34 -41.19
C TYR A 152 -6.10 -8.47 -41.49
N ASN A 153 -6.46 -9.34 -42.47
CA ASN A 153 -7.85 -9.56 -42.86
C ASN A 153 -8.71 -10.13 -41.73
N THR A 154 -8.13 -10.97 -40.87
CA THR A 154 -8.81 -11.50 -39.69
C THR A 154 -9.07 -10.40 -38.69
N LEU A 155 -8.09 -9.56 -38.37
CA LEU A 155 -8.26 -8.44 -37.45
C LEU A 155 -9.25 -7.41 -38.00
N ARG A 156 -9.17 -7.12 -39.32
CA ARG A 156 -10.13 -6.24 -39.99
C ARG A 156 -11.57 -6.76 -39.90
N ARG A 157 -11.80 -8.08 -40.03
CA ARG A 157 -13.13 -8.68 -39.82
C ARG A 157 -13.60 -8.48 -38.38
N ASN A 158 -12.75 -8.63 -37.38
CA ASN A 158 -13.10 -8.36 -35.99
C ASN A 158 -13.53 -6.89 -35.80
N VAL A 159 -12.74 -5.95 -36.32
CA VAL A 159 -13.10 -4.51 -36.26
C VAL A 159 -14.42 -4.22 -36.95
N LEU A 160 -14.65 -4.78 -38.15
CA LEU A 160 -15.93 -4.64 -38.88
C LEU A 160 -17.10 -5.29 -38.15
N ALA A 161 -16.88 -6.33 -37.36
CA ALA A 161 -17.85 -6.95 -36.48
C ALA A 161 -18.10 -6.18 -35.18
N GLY A 162 -17.48 -4.99 -35.00
CA GLY A 162 -17.66 -4.13 -33.82
C GLY A 162 -16.78 -4.51 -32.61
N VAL A 163 -15.75 -5.32 -32.81
CA VAL A 163 -14.81 -5.64 -31.73
C VAL A 163 -13.95 -4.40 -31.45
N ASP A 164 -14.12 -3.84 -30.26
CA ASP A 164 -13.34 -2.72 -29.73
C ASP A 164 -13.21 -2.90 -28.22
N SER A 165 -12.17 -3.63 -27.80
CA SER A 165 -11.98 -4.05 -26.42
C SER A 165 -11.18 -3.02 -25.63
N TYR A 166 -11.82 -2.37 -24.64
CA TYR A 166 -11.14 -1.48 -23.73
C TYR A 166 -10.50 -2.29 -22.59
N TRP A 167 -9.27 -2.75 -22.82
CA TRP A 167 -8.57 -3.67 -21.92
C TRP A 167 -8.23 -3.07 -20.56
N LEU A 168 -7.99 -1.75 -20.47
CA LEU A 168 -7.60 -1.08 -19.22
C LEU A 168 -8.62 -1.26 -18.10
N SER A 169 -9.91 -1.34 -18.43
CA SER A 169 -10.95 -1.49 -17.41
C SER A 169 -11.11 -2.93 -16.90
N GLN A 170 -10.59 -3.92 -17.62
CA GLN A 170 -10.84 -5.33 -17.34
C GLN A 170 -10.29 -5.80 -15.98
N PRO A 171 -9.04 -5.47 -15.61
CA PRO A 171 -8.50 -5.88 -14.31
C PRO A 171 -8.98 -5.01 -13.16
N LEU A 172 -9.74 -3.93 -13.42
CA LEU A 172 -10.04 -2.90 -12.44
C LEU A 172 -11.47 -3.02 -11.90
N ARG A 173 -11.63 -2.51 -10.68
CA ARG A 173 -12.92 -2.33 -9.99
C ARG A 173 -12.85 -1.11 -9.08
N THR A 174 -13.99 -0.57 -8.72
CA THR A 174 -14.08 0.31 -7.56
C THR A 174 -13.91 -0.51 -6.29
N ALA A 175 -12.99 -0.11 -5.43
CA ALA A 175 -12.69 -0.78 -4.18
C ALA A 175 -13.28 0.00 -3.00
N VAL A 176 -13.93 -0.72 -2.08
CA VAL A 176 -14.45 -0.17 -0.82
C VAL A 176 -13.58 -0.72 0.28
N GLN A 177 -12.77 0.15 0.88
CA GLN A 177 -11.91 -0.18 1.99
C GLN A 177 -12.60 0.21 3.29
N SER A 178 -12.41 -0.58 4.35
CA SER A 178 -12.92 -0.25 5.68
C SER A 178 -11.88 -0.52 6.76
N ARG A 179 -11.87 0.35 7.77
CA ARG A 179 -11.04 0.18 8.96
C ARG A 179 -11.93 0.38 10.18
N HIS A 180 -11.80 -0.50 11.14
CA HIS A 180 -12.53 -0.49 12.39
C HIS A 180 -11.55 -0.58 13.55
N SER A 181 -11.74 0.26 14.55
CA SER A 181 -10.91 0.30 15.74
C SER A 181 -11.82 0.47 16.96
N LEU A 182 -11.63 -0.37 17.95
CA LEU A 182 -12.31 -0.33 19.24
C LEU A 182 -11.25 -0.21 20.33
N THR A 183 -11.32 0.81 21.15
CA THR A 183 -10.37 1.03 22.25
C THR A 183 -11.13 1.17 23.55
N ALA A 184 -10.75 0.37 24.54
CA ALA A 184 -11.20 0.47 25.91
C ALA A 184 -10.03 0.92 26.79
N ALA A 185 -10.17 2.03 27.49
CA ALA A 185 -9.09 2.61 28.28
C ALA A 185 -9.62 3.20 29.59
N GLY A 186 -8.80 3.18 30.63
CA GLY A 186 -9.16 3.72 31.92
C GLY A 186 -8.05 3.55 32.95
N GLY A 187 -8.31 3.94 34.18
CA GLY A 187 -7.37 3.76 35.28
C GLY A 187 -7.36 4.93 36.26
N THR A 188 -6.29 4.96 37.03
CA THR A 188 -6.03 5.98 38.05
C THR A 188 -4.65 6.60 37.80
N ASP A 189 -4.29 7.61 38.58
CA ASP A 189 -2.92 8.19 38.55
C ASP A 189 -1.81 7.17 38.79
N ILE A 190 -2.12 6.06 39.48
CA ILE A 190 -1.17 5.00 39.82
C ILE A 190 -1.16 3.90 38.77
N PHE A 191 -2.32 3.52 38.24
CA PHE A 191 -2.47 2.40 37.32
C PHE A 191 -3.36 2.78 36.14
N ARG A 192 -2.83 2.68 34.93
CA ARG A 192 -3.55 2.94 33.69
C ARG A 192 -3.46 1.75 32.75
N TYR A 193 -4.51 1.51 32.00
CA TYR A 193 -4.57 0.44 31.00
C TYR A 193 -5.34 0.89 29.77
N SER A 194 -4.97 0.30 28.64
CA SER A 194 -5.67 0.47 27.37
C SER A 194 -5.64 -0.86 26.60
N LEU A 195 -6.79 -1.27 26.10
CA LEU A 195 -6.94 -2.40 25.19
C LEU A 195 -7.53 -1.87 23.88
N GLY A 196 -6.81 -2.09 22.77
CA GLY A 196 -7.25 -1.77 21.42
C GLY A 196 -7.44 -3.02 20.60
N ILE A 197 -8.50 -3.06 19.80
CA ILE A 197 -8.74 -4.08 18.79
C ILE A 197 -8.93 -3.34 17.47
N ASN A 198 -8.20 -3.73 16.44
CA ASN A 198 -8.30 -3.11 15.13
C ASN A 198 -8.47 -4.16 14.02
N ALA A 199 -9.24 -3.80 13.00
CA ALA A 199 -9.44 -4.60 11.80
C ALA A 199 -9.50 -3.68 10.58
N GLY A 200 -8.66 -3.97 9.59
CA GLY A 200 -8.62 -3.27 8.32
C GLY A 200 -8.89 -4.23 7.17
N PHE A 201 -9.82 -3.87 6.29
CA PHE A 201 -10.14 -4.60 5.07
C PHE A 201 -9.85 -3.67 3.89
N GLN A 202 -8.78 -3.97 3.15
CA GLN A 202 -8.28 -3.12 2.08
C GLN A 202 -8.22 -3.90 0.75
N PRO A 203 -9.39 -4.13 0.10
CA PRO A 203 -9.39 -4.61 -1.27
C PRO A 203 -8.74 -3.56 -2.18
N GLY A 204 -7.92 -4.01 -3.11
CA GLY A 204 -7.31 -3.12 -4.10
C GLY A 204 -8.21 -2.84 -5.29
N VAL A 205 -7.86 -1.82 -6.06
CA VAL A 205 -8.52 -1.44 -7.30
C VAL A 205 -8.32 -2.50 -8.39
N MET A 206 -7.17 -3.18 -8.40
CA MET A 206 -7.01 -4.38 -9.24
C MET A 206 -7.80 -5.54 -8.63
N LYS A 207 -8.64 -6.18 -9.42
CA LYS A 207 -9.46 -7.34 -9.02
C LYS A 207 -8.56 -8.45 -8.44
N GLY A 208 -8.98 -9.01 -7.31
CA GLY A 208 -8.25 -10.08 -6.61
C GLY A 208 -7.13 -9.60 -5.69
N SER A 209 -6.68 -8.35 -5.77
CA SER A 209 -5.73 -7.80 -4.79
C SER A 209 -6.42 -7.39 -3.49
N SER A 210 -5.77 -7.62 -2.37
CA SER A 210 -6.24 -7.18 -1.05
C SER A 210 -5.11 -7.19 -0.03
N ASN A 211 -5.25 -6.35 1.01
CA ASN A 211 -4.40 -6.36 2.19
C ASN A 211 -5.29 -6.20 3.42
N ASN A 212 -5.41 -7.26 4.21
CA ASN A 212 -6.24 -7.27 5.40
C ASN A 212 -5.36 -7.33 6.64
N THR A 213 -5.66 -6.49 7.61
CA THR A 213 -4.91 -6.39 8.86
C THR A 213 -5.85 -6.57 10.04
N LYS A 214 -5.44 -7.37 11.02
CA LYS A 214 -6.11 -7.51 12.30
C LYS A 214 -5.10 -7.33 13.40
N GLY A 215 -5.48 -6.66 14.48
CA GLY A 215 -4.54 -6.40 15.56
C GLY A 215 -5.21 -6.29 16.92
N VAL A 216 -4.43 -6.60 17.95
CA VAL A 216 -4.77 -6.38 19.34
C VAL A 216 -3.59 -5.69 20.01
N ASP A 217 -3.88 -4.60 20.68
CA ASP A 217 -2.92 -3.78 21.41
C ASP A 217 -3.31 -3.72 22.87
N PHE A 218 -2.41 -4.10 23.75
CA PHE A 218 -2.59 -3.93 25.19
C PHE A 218 -1.46 -3.12 25.77
N THR A 219 -1.79 -2.05 26.44
CA THR A 219 -0.83 -1.19 27.14
C THR A 219 -1.26 -1.06 28.59
N MET A 220 -0.30 -1.22 29.51
CA MET A 220 -0.52 -0.90 30.90
C MET A 220 0.66 -0.11 31.48
N SER A 221 0.41 0.76 32.41
CA SER A 221 1.43 1.46 33.15
C SER A 221 1.06 1.54 34.66
N TYR A 222 2.05 1.26 35.47
CA TYR A 222 1.96 1.39 36.92
C TYR A 222 3.01 2.39 37.38
N ARG A 223 2.58 3.43 38.09
CA ARG A 223 3.49 4.49 38.58
C ARG A 223 3.26 4.68 40.06
N LYS A 224 4.30 4.48 40.84
CA LYS A 224 4.26 4.75 42.29
C LYS A 224 5.56 5.43 42.71
N GLN A 225 5.45 6.62 43.24
CA GLN A 225 6.60 7.44 43.69
C GLN A 225 7.65 7.63 42.57
N ARG A 226 8.79 6.95 42.68
CA ARG A 226 9.93 7.02 41.75
C ARG A 226 10.00 5.82 40.77
N VAL A 227 9.08 4.90 40.90
CA VAL A 227 9.06 3.68 40.08
C VAL A 227 7.92 3.77 39.07
N THR A 228 8.27 3.57 37.81
CA THR A 228 7.28 3.38 36.73
C THR A 228 7.57 2.05 36.06
N VAL A 229 6.55 1.20 35.97
CA VAL A 229 6.60 -0.06 35.24
C VAL A 229 5.54 -0.01 34.16
N GLY A 230 5.96 -0.25 32.92
CA GLY A 230 5.05 -0.29 31.76
C GLY A 230 5.17 -1.62 31.03
N ALA A 231 4.06 -2.08 30.45
CA ALA A 231 4.05 -3.18 29.51
C ALA A 231 3.22 -2.79 28.26
N ASN A 232 3.75 -3.14 27.12
CA ASN A 232 3.09 -2.94 25.83
C ASN A 232 3.14 -4.28 25.09
N ILE A 233 1.96 -4.84 24.81
CA ILE A 233 1.81 -6.07 24.05
C ILE A 233 1.06 -5.74 22.79
N ASN A 234 1.63 -6.14 21.66
CA ASN A 234 1.05 -5.92 20.37
C ASN A 234 1.05 -7.22 19.56
N LEU A 235 -0.09 -7.58 19.05
CA LEU A 235 -0.29 -8.71 18.15
C LEU A 235 -0.92 -8.18 16.87
N THR A 236 -0.28 -8.42 15.73
CA THR A 236 -0.79 -8.00 14.42
C THR A 236 -0.66 -9.14 13.43
N GLU A 237 -1.74 -9.42 12.74
CA GLU A 237 -1.81 -10.34 11.61
C GLU A 237 -2.09 -9.53 10.35
N THR A 238 -1.30 -9.74 9.30
CA THR A 238 -1.50 -9.12 7.99
C THR A 238 -1.59 -10.21 6.94
N SER A 239 -2.63 -10.17 6.11
CA SER A 239 -2.84 -11.10 5.00
C SER A 239 -3.00 -10.32 3.72
N GLY A 240 -2.05 -10.50 2.79
CA GLY A 240 -2.01 -9.84 1.48
C GLY A 240 -2.23 -10.84 0.35
N ASN A 241 -3.04 -10.46 -0.64
CA ASN A 241 -3.20 -11.18 -1.89
C ASN A 241 -2.86 -10.26 -3.07
N ASN A 242 -2.07 -10.76 -4.00
CA ASN A 242 -1.79 -10.05 -5.24
C ASN A 242 -2.86 -10.33 -6.28
N SER A 243 -3.03 -9.41 -7.22
CA SER A 243 -3.96 -9.58 -8.32
C SER A 243 -3.54 -10.75 -9.23
N PRO A 244 -4.46 -11.66 -9.60
CA PRO A 244 -4.17 -12.71 -10.56
C PRO A 244 -4.00 -12.18 -11.99
N TYR A 245 -4.36 -10.92 -12.23
CA TYR A 245 -4.22 -10.28 -13.55
C TYR A 245 -2.78 -9.83 -13.87
N GLY A 246 -1.84 -9.94 -12.95
CA GLY A 246 -0.46 -9.49 -13.14
C GLY A 246 -0.33 -7.96 -13.19
N ASP A 247 0.62 -7.47 -13.98
CA ASP A 247 0.92 -6.05 -14.06
C ASP A 247 -0.10 -5.29 -14.92
N PHE A 248 -0.56 -4.14 -14.45
CA PHE A 248 -1.49 -3.27 -15.18
C PHE A 248 -0.92 -2.81 -16.53
N SER A 249 0.40 -2.68 -16.65
CA SER A 249 1.08 -2.30 -17.90
C SER A 249 0.80 -3.26 -19.08
N ALA A 250 0.56 -4.54 -18.81
CA ALA A 250 0.20 -5.51 -19.84
C ALA A 250 -1.12 -5.16 -20.53
N PHE A 251 -2.08 -4.60 -19.79
CA PHE A 251 -3.38 -4.19 -20.31
C PHE A 251 -3.30 -2.91 -21.15
N SER A 252 -2.33 -2.02 -20.86
CA SER A 252 -2.08 -0.82 -21.67
C SER A 252 -1.45 -1.16 -23.03
N GLN A 253 -0.81 -2.30 -23.16
CA GLN A 253 -0.20 -2.80 -24.40
C GLN A 253 -1.11 -3.75 -25.18
N ALA A 254 -2.22 -4.17 -24.59
CA ALA A 254 -3.14 -5.08 -25.23
C ALA A 254 -3.86 -4.41 -26.43
N ASN A 255 -4.01 -5.16 -27.51
CA ASN A 255 -4.60 -4.62 -28.73
C ASN A 255 -6.13 -4.68 -28.68
N PRO A 256 -6.83 -3.56 -28.98
CA PRO A 256 -8.27 -3.45 -28.83
C PRO A 256 -9.08 -4.29 -29.85
N TYR A 257 -8.49 -4.77 -30.91
CA TYR A 257 -9.13 -5.60 -31.93
C TYR A 257 -9.22 -7.10 -31.59
N TYR A 258 -8.77 -7.49 -30.38
CA TYR A 258 -9.00 -8.84 -29.85
C TYR A 258 -10.22 -8.86 -28.96
N ARG A 259 -11.00 -9.94 -29.06
CA ARG A 259 -12.17 -10.16 -28.20
C ARG A 259 -11.72 -10.49 -26.77
N MET A 260 -12.49 -10.05 -25.78
CA MET A 260 -12.24 -10.33 -24.36
C MET A 260 -12.58 -11.78 -23.98
N THR A 261 -13.49 -12.40 -24.72
CA THR A 261 -13.89 -13.79 -24.55
C THR A 261 -13.76 -14.52 -25.87
N ASN A 262 -13.29 -15.74 -25.85
CA ASN A 262 -13.46 -16.64 -26.99
C ASN A 262 -14.91 -17.15 -26.92
N ASP A 263 -15.71 -16.76 -27.89
CA ASP A 263 -16.97 -17.43 -28.14
C ASP A 263 -16.61 -18.76 -28.84
N ASP A 264 -16.52 -19.85 -28.04
CA ASP A 264 -16.53 -21.21 -28.59
C ASP A 264 -17.94 -21.62 -28.97
#